data_2c73bce25658f09797bf0346f1531917
#
_entry.id   2c73bce25658f09797bf0346f1531917
#
_cell.length_a   1.000
_cell.length_b   1.000
_cell.length_c   1.000
_cell.angle_alpha   90.00
_cell.angle_beta   90.00
_cell.angle_gamma   90.00
#
_symmetry.space_group_name_H-M   'P 1'
#
loop_
_entity.id
_entity.type
_entity.pdbx_description
1 polymer ?
#
loop_
_entity_poly.entity_id
_entity_poly.type
_entity_poly.pdbx_seq_one_letter_code
_entity_poly.pdbx_strand_id
1 'polypeptide(L)'
;RGAQVGLFDEIGAIGNNLLLDDDAILENVKSIQNDNGIAPVEKLNGMNFSVEMETGTGKTYVYLRTALEMAKLYGFSKFIIIVPSIAIKEGVKSSLDGMREHFTREMGYSPYEASVYDGKNPEVVQSYATSTITQFMVMTIDAIRGNKNTRVIHKERDKLNGIAPIEYLAAV
;
A
#
# COMPACT_ATOMS: atom_id res chain seq x y z
N ARG A 1 9.06 -14.64 15.57
CA ARG A 1 9.64 -13.27 15.43
C ARG A 1 11.12 -13.28 14.99
N GLY A 2 11.92 -14.33 15.22
CA GLY A 2 13.37 -14.37 14.86
C GLY A 2 13.67 -14.63 13.37
N ALA A 3 12.81 -15.31 12.62
CA ALA A 3 13.03 -15.61 11.20
C ALA A 3 12.69 -14.41 10.26
N GLN A 4 11.85 -13.49 10.68
CA GLN A 4 11.52 -12.31 9.90
C GLN A 4 12.63 -11.26 9.87
N VAL A 5 13.36 -11.06 10.97
CA VAL A 5 14.43 -10.05 11.05
C VAL A 5 15.54 -10.34 10.05
N GLY A 6 15.94 -11.60 9.86
CA GLY A 6 16.97 -11.97 8.90
C GLY A 6 16.58 -11.75 7.43
N LEU A 7 15.30 -11.96 7.07
CA LEU A 7 14.81 -11.74 5.71
C LEU A 7 14.72 -10.26 5.37
N PHE A 8 14.33 -9.41 6.30
CA PHE A 8 14.29 -7.94 6.13
C PHE A 8 15.68 -7.37 5.84
N ASP A 9 16.70 -7.81 6.60
CA ASP A 9 18.08 -7.37 6.42
C ASP A 9 18.65 -7.88 5.08
N GLU A 10 18.34 -9.11 4.68
CA GLU A 10 18.78 -9.69 3.42
C GLU A 10 18.18 -9.01 2.19
N ILE A 11 16.90 -8.62 2.25
CA ILE A 11 16.20 -7.92 1.18
C ILE A 11 16.62 -6.44 1.10
N GLY A 12 17.06 -5.82 2.19
CA GLY A 12 17.29 -4.39 2.27
C GLY A 12 16.00 -3.58 2.11
N ALA A 13 14.89 -4.12 2.59
CA ALA A 13 13.57 -3.50 2.46
C ALA A 13 13.45 -2.26 3.34
N ILE A 14 12.76 -1.25 2.82
CA ILE A 14 12.38 -0.03 3.54
C ILE A 14 10.88 -0.05 3.75
N GLY A 15 10.46 -0.40 4.97
CA GLY A 15 9.07 -0.54 5.33
C GLY A 15 8.47 0.70 5.99
N ASN A 16 7.16 0.64 6.18
CA ASN A 16 6.43 1.60 6.99
C ASN A 16 6.57 1.26 8.48
N ASN A 17 6.66 2.29 9.32
CA ASN A 17 6.70 2.12 10.77
C ASN A 17 5.57 2.92 11.42
N LEU A 18 4.62 2.23 12.05
CA LEU A 18 3.55 2.85 12.82
C LEU A 18 4.00 3.06 14.27
N LEU A 19 4.08 4.30 14.67
CA LEU A 19 4.54 4.70 16.01
C LEU A 19 3.41 4.81 17.05
N LEU A 20 2.15 4.86 16.61
CA LEU A 20 0.99 4.94 17.49
C LEU A 20 0.67 3.56 18.08
N ASP A 21 0.33 3.54 19.35
CA ASP A 21 -0.22 2.36 20.02
C ASP A 21 -1.73 2.18 19.70
N ASP A 22 -2.26 1.02 20.06
CA ASP A 22 -3.65 0.65 19.76
C ASP A 22 -4.66 1.58 20.46
N ASP A 23 -4.33 2.09 21.65
CA ASP A 23 -5.21 2.98 22.41
C ASP A 23 -5.31 4.35 21.73
N ALA A 24 -4.19 4.91 21.29
CA ALA A 24 -4.18 6.17 20.54
C ALA A 24 -4.93 6.03 19.20
N ILE A 25 -4.77 4.90 18.50
CA ILE A 25 -5.49 4.64 17.25
C ILE A 25 -6.99 4.51 17.52
N LEU A 26 -7.41 3.80 18.57
CA LEU A 26 -8.81 3.65 18.94
C LEU A 26 -9.46 4.99 19.25
N GLU A 27 -8.81 5.85 20.02
CA GLU A 27 -9.33 7.19 20.35
C GLU A 27 -9.44 8.07 19.09
N ASN A 28 -8.48 8.02 18.18
CA ASN A 28 -8.56 8.72 16.89
C ASN A 28 -9.74 8.24 16.05
N VAL A 29 -9.96 6.92 15.99
CA VAL A 29 -11.09 6.33 15.25
C VAL A 29 -12.42 6.78 15.84
N LYS A 30 -12.57 6.75 17.17
CA LYS A 30 -13.79 7.22 17.87
C LYS A 30 -14.06 8.70 17.60
N SER A 31 -13.03 9.54 17.62
CA SER A 31 -13.17 10.96 17.31
C SER A 31 -13.71 11.16 15.89
N ILE A 32 -13.11 10.50 14.89
CA ILE A 32 -13.56 10.59 13.50
C ILE A 32 -14.99 10.07 13.32
N GLN A 33 -15.34 8.98 13.99
CA GLN A 33 -16.69 8.42 13.95
C GLN A 33 -17.71 9.40 14.54
N ASN A 34 -17.43 9.99 15.69
CA ASN A 34 -18.30 10.99 16.34
C ASN A 34 -18.48 12.22 15.44
N ASP A 35 -17.42 12.75 14.86
CA ASP A 35 -17.46 13.92 13.97
C ASP A 35 -18.32 13.68 12.72
N ASN A 36 -18.44 12.41 12.30
CA ASN A 36 -19.26 11.99 11.17
C ASN A 36 -20.63 11.42 11.57
N GLY A 37 -21.03 11.51 12.83
CA GLY A 37 -22.33 11.01 13.32
C GLY A 37 -22.45 9.49 13.30
N ILE A 38 -21.31 8.77 13.31
CA ILE A 38 -21.26 7.31 13.36
C ILE A 38 -21.06 6.88 14.81
N ALA A 39 -21.78 5.87 15.26
CA ALA A 39 -21.61 5.32 16.60
C ALA A 39 -20.16 4.80 16.79
N PRO A 40 -19.45 5.27 17.83
CA PRO A 40 -18.05 4.88 18.03
C PRO A 40 -17.90 3.38 18.32
N VAL A 41 -16.86 2.79 17.78
CA VAL A 41 -16.50 1.39 18.10
C VAL A 41 -15.93 1.30 19.52
N GLU A 42 -16.18 0.19 20.20
CA GLU A 42 -15.64 -0.06 21.54
C GLU A 42 -14.18 -0.52 21.50
N LYS A 43 -13.78 -1.22 20.42
CA LYS A 43 -12.43 -1.79 20.23
C LYS A 43 -12.05 -1.83 18.77
N LEU A 44 -10.75 -1.84 18.49
CA LEU A 44 -10.23 -2.09 17.15
C LEU A 44 -10.46 -3.55 16.71
N ASN A 45 -10.71 -3.75 15.44
CA ASN A 45 -10.70 -5.06 14.78
C ASN A 45 -9.42 -5.18 13.94
N GLY A 46 -8.27 -5.25 14.62
CA GLY A 46 -6.96 -5.07 14.00
C GLY A 46 -6.84 -3.70 13.34
N MET A 47 -5.98 -3.57 12.35
CA MET A 47 -5.75 -2.33 11.59
C MET A 47 -6.62 -2.26 10.32
N ASN A 48 -7.87 -2.76 10.40
CA ASN A 48 -8.79 -2.75 9.27
C ASN A 48 -9.81 -1.62 9.45
N PHE A 49 -9.76 -0.65 8.55
CA PHE A 49 -10.66 0.51 8.54
C PHE A 49 -11.42 0.57 7.22
N SER A 50 -12.69 0.99 7.29
CA SER A 50 -13.54 1.19 6.13
C SER A 50 -13.90 2.66 5.99
N VAL A 51 -13.81 3.18 4.76
CA VAL A 51 -14.29 4.52 4.40
C VAL A 51 -15.34 4.35 3.31
N GLU A 52 -16.57 4.76 3.58
CA GLU A 52 -17.66 4.70 2.64
C GLU A 52 -17.83 6.05 1.95
N MET A 53 -17.92 6.02 0.62
CA MET A 53 -18.12 7.20 -0.22
C MET A 53 -19.02 6.85 -1.39
N GLU A 54 -19.89 7.77 -1.80
CA GLU A 54 -20.73 7.60 -2.98
C GLU A 54 -19.93 7.51 -4.28
N THR A 55 -20.55 6.93 -5.30
CA THR A 55 -19.93 6.85 -6.63
C THR A 55 -19.81 8.25 -7.23
N GLY A 56 -18.67 8.54 -7.86
CA GLY A 56 -18.39 9.83 -8.50
C GLY A 56 -17.90 10.94 -7.55
N THR A 57 -17.76 10.67 -6.24
CA THR A 57 -17.33 11.67 -5.24
C THR A 57 -15.82 11.83 -5.12
N GLY A 58 -15.04 11.24 -6.03
CA GLY A 58 -13.58 11.38 -6.03
C GLY A 58 -12.83 10.41 -5.11
N LYS A 59 -13.37 9.20 -4.87
CA LYS A 59 -12.70 8.16 -4.04
C LYS A 59 -11.22 8.00 -4.34
N THR A 60 -10.85 7.94 -5.62
CA THR A 60 -9.45 7.78 -6.04
C THR A 60 -8.58 8.93 -5.54
N TYR A 61 -9.04 10.16 -5.69
CA TYR A 61 -8.33 11.33 -5.16
C TYR A 61 -8.17 11.26 -3.64
N VAL A 62 -9.23 10.92 -2.93
CA VAL A 62 -9.24 10.87 -1.46
C VAL A 62 -8.22 9.88 -0.93
N TYR A 63 -8.24 8.62 -1.39
CA TYR A 63 -7.27 7.65 -0.86
C TYR A 63 -5.83 7.95 -1.28
N LEU A 64 -5.60 8.50 -2.48
CA LEU A 64 -4.26 8.93 -2.90
C LEU A 64 -3.76 10.11 -2.05
N ARG A 65 -4.61 11.11 -1.84
CA ARG A 65 -4.28 12.24 -0.97
C ARG A 65 -3.99 11.78 0.45
N THR A 66 -4.81 10.87 1.00
CA THR A 66 -4.59 10.30 2.34
C THR A 66 -3.23 9.62 2.43
N ALA A 67 -2.88 8.77 1.47
CA ALA A 67 -1.58 8.10 1.44
C ALA A 67 -0.41 9.11 1.37
N LEU A 68 -0.53 10.16 0.58
CA LEU A 68 0.50 11.20 0.48
C LEU A 68 0.61 12.05 1.74
N GLU A 69 -0.49 12.34 2.43
CA GLU A 69 -0.45 13.00 3.73
C GLU A 69 0.20 12.07 4.79
N MET A 70 -0.09 10.77 4.76
CA MET A 70 0.60 9.79 5.62
C MET A 70 2.11 9.75 5.33
N ALA A 71 2.51 9.82 4.07
CA ALA A 71 3.90 9.92 3.70
C ALA A 71 4.57 11.18 4.27
N LYS A 72 3.91 12.32 4.11
CA LYS A 72 4.41 13.62 4.54
C LYS A 72 4.49 13.76 6.07
N LEU A 73 3.47 13.31 6.79
CA LEU A 73 3.32 13.53 8.23
C LEU A 73 3.97 12.43 9.07
N TYR A 74 3.97 11.21 8.58
CA TYR A 74 4.38 10.02 9.35
C TYR A 74 5.52 9.23 8.70
N GLY A 75 6.01 9.65 7.54
CA GLY A 75 7.13 9.01 6.86
C GLY A 75 6.78 7.67 6.21
N PHE A 76 5.50 7.35 6.02
CA PHE A 76 5.09 6.15 5.30
C PHE A 76 5.50 6.26 3.83
N SER A 77 6.15 5.24 3.30
CA SER A 77 6.68 5.28 1.94
C SER A 77 6.17 4.16 1.02
N LYS A 78 5.45 3.19 1.56
CA LYS A 78 4.98 2.02 0.81
C LYS A 78 3.46 1.88 0.89
N PHE A 79 2.82 1.92 -0.28
CA PHE A 79 1.36 1.82 -0.40
C PHE A 79 0.99 0.80 -1.47
N ILE A 80 0.12 -0.15 -1.13
CA ILE A 80 -0.40 -1.15 -2.06
C ILE A 80 -1.88 -0.87 -2.29
N ILE A 81 -2.28 -0.73 -3.57
CA ILE A 81 -3.67 -0.55 -3.97
C ILE A 81 -4.14 -1.87 -4.59
N ILE A 82 -5.04 -2.55 -3.90
CA ILE A 82 -5.61 -3.82 -4.36
C ILE A 82 -6.98 -3.57 -4.97
N VAL A 83 -7.16 -4.01 -6.20
CA VAL A 83 -8.39 -3.80 -6.97
C VAL A 83 -8.99 -5.12 -7.46
N PRO A 84 -10.31 -5.15 -7.73
CA PRO A 84 -10.98 -6.40 -8.10
C PRO A 84 -10.72 -6.86 -9.55
N SER A 85 -10.31 -5.98 -10.46
CA SER A 85 -10.17 -6.33 -11.88
C SER A 85 -9.01 -5.61 -12.58
N ILE A 86 -8.61 -6.14 -13.73
CA ILE A 86 -7.57 -5.55 -14.59
C ILE A 86 -8.00 -4.16 -15.09
N ALA A 87 -9.26 -4.00 -15.51
CA ALA A 87 -9.76 -2.71 -15.99
C ALA A 87 -9.66 -1.62 -14.93
N ILE A 88 -10.01 -1.93 -13.67
CA ILE A 88 -9.87 -1.00 -12.55
C ILE A 88 -8.39 -0.73 -12.24
N LYS A 89 -7.53 -1.75 -12.32
CA LYS A 89 -6.08 -1.61 -12.14
C LYS A 89 -5.48 -0.59 -13.12
N GLU A 90 -5.81 -0.69 -14.39
CA GLU A 90 -5.36 0.26 -15.42
C GLU A 90 -5.93 1.67 -15.18
N GLY A 91 -7.19 1.77 -14.78
CA GLY A 91 -7.81 3.05 -14.41
C GLY A 91 -7.12 3.74 -13.22
N VAL A 92 -6.78 2.97 -12.18
CA VAL A 92 -6.04 3.49 -11.02
C VAL A 92 -4.63 3.93 -11.40
N LYS A 93 -3.92 3.13 -12.22
CA LYS A 93 -2.59 3.51 -12.73
C LYS A 93 -2.65 4.80 -13.54
N SER A 94 -3.61 4.92 -14.44
CA SER A 94 -3.84 6.15 -15.21
C SER A 94 -4.14 7.36 -14.33
N SER A 95 -4.92 7.17 -13.26
CA SER A 95 -5.21 8.22 -12.29
C SER A 95 -3.96 8.65 -11.51
N LEU A 96 -3.14 7.70 -11.07
CA LEU A 96 -1.85 7.98 -10.43
C LEU A 96 -0.94 8.82 -11.34
N ASP A 97 -0.82 8.43 -12.61
CA ASP A 97 0.01 9.16 -13.57
C ASP A 97 -0.56 10.56 -13.86
N GLY A 98 -1.87 10.66 -14.07
CA GLY A 98 -2.55 11.93 -14.40
C GLY A 98 -2.56 12.93 -13.24
N MET A 99 -2.60 12.47 -12.00
CA MET A 99 -2.60 13.34 -10.81
C MET A 99 -1.19 13.69 -10.31
N ARG A 100 -0.12 13.11 -10.87
CA ARG A 100 1.25 13.32 -10.41
C ARG A 100 1.64 14.80 -10.41
N GLU A 101 1.37 15.51 -11.49
CA GLU A 101 1.69 16.94 -11.60
C GLU A 101 0.91 17.77 -10.59
N HIS A 102 -0.37 17.46 -10.39
CA HIS A 102 -1.20 18.12 -9.38
C HIS A 102 -0.60 17.94 -7.98
N PHE A 103 -0.31 16.71 -7.58
CA PHE A 103 0.28 16.43 -6.26
C PHE A 103 1.70 16.98 -6.11
N THR A 104 2.48 17.02 -7.20
CA THR A 104 3.80 17.68 -7.18
C THR A 104 3.69 19.16 -6.84
N ARG A 105 2.72 19.86 -7.41
CA ARG A 105 2.46 21.27 -7.07
C ARG A 105 1.98 21.45 -5.64
N GLU A 106 1.04 20.62 -5.18
CA GLU A 106 0.48 20.67 -3.83
C GLU A 106 1.53 20.35 -2.74
N MET A 107 2.42 19.41 -3.00
CA MET A 107 3.42 18.94 -2.03
C MET A 107 4.76 19.68 -2.15
N GLY A 108 5.02 20.36 -3.26
CA GLY A 108 6.27 21.06 -3.52
C GLY A 108 7.45 20.18 -3.97
N TYR A 109 7.23 18.90 -4.24
CA TYR A 109 8.22 17.93 -4.72
C TYR A 109 7.54 16.79 -5.49
N SER A 110 8.31 15.93 -6.20
CA SER A 110 7.73 14.73 -6.84
C SER A 110 7.30 13.73 -5.77
N PRO A 111 5.99 13.53 -5.56
CA PRO A 111 5.52 12.90 -4.33
C PRO A 111 5.66 11.37 -4.32
N TYR A 112 5.76 10.72 -5.49
CA TYR A 112 5.75 9.26 -5.57
C TYR A 112 6.18 8.70 -6.92
N GLU A 113 6.48 7.41 -6.92
CA GLU A 113 6.48 6.55 -8.11
C GLU A 113 5.32 5.54 -8.03
N ALA A 114 4.84 5.11 -9.19
CA ALA A 114 3.72 4.17 -9.30
C ALA A 114 4.08 3.01 -10.23
N SER A 115 3.90 1.79 -9.74
CA SER A 115 4.14 0.56 -10.46
C SER A 115 2.90 -0.34 -10.47
N VAL A 116 2.87 -1.30 -11.40
CA VAL A 116 1.82 -2.30 -11.53
C VAL A 116 2.43 -3.67 -11.38
N TYR A 117 1.85 -4.49 -10.52
CA TYR A 117 2.17 -5.90 -10.45
C TYR A 117 1.19 -6.71 -11.32
N ASP A 118 1.71 -7.48 -12.27
CA ASP A 118 0.91 -8.31 -13.17
C ASP A 118 1.38 -9.78 -13.28
N GLY A 119 2.43 -10.13 -12.54
CA GLY A 119 3.03 -11.47 -12.57
C GLY A 119 3.95 -11.76 -13.76
N LYS A 120 3.95 -10.93 -14.81
CA LYS A 120 4.87 -11.05 -15.95
C LYS A 120 6.24 -10.47 -15.62
N ASN A 121 6.24 -9.42 -14.80
CA ASN A 121 7.43 -8.74 -14.31
C ASN A 121 7.44 -8.76 -12.77
N PRO A 122 7.69 -9.92 -12.14
CA PRO A 122 7.66 -10.04 -10.69
C PRO A 122 8.77 -9.24 -9.99
N GLU A 123 9.82 -8.88 -10.72
CA GLU A 123 10.97 -8.12 -10.20
C GLU A 123 10.61 -6.69 -9.77
N VAL A 124 9.48 -6.16 -10.20
CA VAL A 124 8.98 -4.85 -9.78
C VAL A 124 8.82 -4.73 -8.25
N VAL A 125 8.58 -5.85 -7.56
CA VAL A 125 8.44 -5.86 -6.09
C VAL A 125 9.76 -5.55 -5.38
N GLN A 126 10.90 -5.90 -5.97
CA GLN A 126 12.21 -5.58 -5.41
C GLN A 126 12.45 -4.07 -5.42
N SER A 127 12.25 -3.43 -6.58
CA SER A 127 12.36 -1.96 -6.69
C SER A 127 11.39 -1.26 -5.74
N TYR A 128 10.16 -1.76 -5.64
CA TYR A 128 9.17 -1.25 -4.71
C TYR A 128 9.65 -1.35 -3.26
N ALA A 129 10.14 -2.51 -2.82
CA ALA A 129 10.53 -2.75 -1.44
C ALA A 129 11.78 -1.96 -1.02
N THR A 130 12.77 -1.81 -1.92
CA THR A 130 14.07 -1.20 -1.61
C THR A 130 14.13 0.31 -1.87
N SER A 131 13.15 0.89 -2.54
CA SER A 131 13.13 2.32 -2.86
C SER A 131 13.04 3.18 -1.60
N THR A 132 13.75 4.29 -1.58
CA THR A 132 13.71 5.31 -0.50
C THR A 132 12.62 6.34 -0.69
N ILE A 133 12.02 6.43 -1.89
CA ILE A 133 10.93 7.37 -2.18
C ILE A 133 9.57 6.71 -2.01
N THR A 134 8.53 7.51 -1.90
CA THR A 134 7.15 7.01 -1.80
C THR A 134 6.78 6.18 -3.02
N GLN A 135 6.28 4.97 -2.79
CA GLN A 135 5.92 4.00 -3.81
C GLN A 135 4.44 3.61 -3.71
N PHE A 136 3.77 3.63 -4.85
CA PHE A 136 2.48 2.98 -5.01
C PHE A 136 2.63 1.74 -5.88
N MET A 137 2.10 0.61 -5.42
CA MET A 137 1.98 -0.60 -6.22
C MET A 137 0.51 -0.95 -6.42
N VAL A 138 0.08 -1.05 -7.67
CA VAL A 138 -1.30 -1.42 -8.01
C VAL A 138 -1.33 -2.87 -8.45
N MET A 139 -2.22 -3.66 -7.84
CA MET A 139 -2.38 -5.08 -8.19
C MET A 139 -3.83 -5.53 -8.06
N THR A 140 -4.19 -6.60 -8.76
CA THR A 140 -5.50 -7.22 -8.60
C THR A 140 -5.51 -8.18 -7.42
N ILE A 141 -6.67 -8.36 -6.79
CA ILE A 141 -6.85 -9.37 -5.73
C ILE A 141 -6.48 -10.77 -6.23
N ASP A 142 -6.72 -11.07 -7.50
CA ASP A 142 -6.37 -12.35 -8.09
C ASP A 142 -4.86 -12.57 -8.23
N ALA A 143 -4.05 -11.51 -8.23
CA ALA A 143 -2.60 -11.64 -8.28
C ALA A 143 -2.03 -12.20 -6.98
N ILE A 144 -2.66 -11.92 -5.83
CA ILE A 144 -2.21 -12.35 -4.49
C ILE A 144 -3.00 -13.52 -3.93
N ARG A 145 -4.23 -13.74 -4.38
CA ARG A 145 -5.06 -14.85 -3.90
C ARG A 145 -4.50 -16.19 -4.36
N GLY A 146 -4.35 -17.14 -3.44
CA GLY A 146 -3.89 -18.50 -3.74
C GLY A 146 -2.62 -18.89 -3.01
N ASN A 147 -1.81 -19.74 -3.62
CA ASN A 147 -0.60 -20.30 -3.03
C ASN A 147 0.51 -20.54 -4.08
N LYS A 148 1.63 -21.15 -3.65
CA LYS A 148 2.79 -21.48 -4.51
C LYS A 148 2.44 -22.22 -5.80
N ASN A 149 1.40 -23.04 -5.82
CA ASN A 149 1.00 -23.82 -6.99
C ASN A 149 0.14 -23.02 -7.99
N THR A 150 -0.54 -21.98 -7.52
CA THR A 150 -1.55 -21.27 -8.30
C THR A 150 -1.12 -19.90 -8.78
N ARG A 151 -0.22 -19.21 -8.08
CA ARG A 151 0.16 -17.82 -8.40
C ARG A 151 1.67 -17.59 -8.38
N VAL A 152 2.11 -16.77 -9.33
CA VAL A 152 3.51 -16.38 -9.53
C VAL A 152 4.08 -15.64 -8.31
N ILE A 153 3.27 -14.84 -7.63
CA ILE A 153 3.69 -14.02 -6.49
C ILE A 153 4.22 -14.87 -5.31
N HIS A 154 3.77 -16.12 -5.22
CA HIS A 154 4.17 -17.06 -4.16
C HIS A 154 5.31 -18.01 -4.58
N LYS A 155 5.83 -17.87 -5.81
CA LYS A 155 6.90 -18.73 -6.34
C LYS A 155 8.24 -18.04 -6.21
N GLU A 156 9.22 -18.76 -5.68
CA GLU A 156 10.61 -18.34 -5.69
C GLU A 156 11.09 -18.04 -7.11
N ARG A 157 11.94 -17.02 -7.25
CA ARG A 157 12.46 -16.55 -8.53
C ARG A 157 13.97 -16.36 -8.47
N ASP A 158 14.70 -16.95 -9.42
CA ASP A 158 16.16 -16.78 -9.53
C ASP A 158 16.55 -15.30 -9.64
N LYS A 159 15.78 -14.52 -10.41
CA LYS A 159 15.97 -13.06 -10.54
C LYS A 159 15.72 -12.25 -9.27
N LEU A 160 15.11 -12.86 -8.26
CA LEU A 160 14.88 -12.31 -6.93
C LEU A 160 15.70 -13.06 -5.87
N ASN A 161 16.87 -13.59 -6.25
CA ASN A 161 17.76 -14.35 -5.37
C ASN A 161 17.08 -15.55 -4.68
N GLY A 162 16.16 -16.22 -5.38
CA GLY A 162 15.41 -17.34 -4.82
C GLY A 162 14.25 -16.93 -3.90
N ILE A 163 13.99 -15.64 -3.71
CA ILE A 163 12.92 -15.12 -2.85
C ILE A 163 11.62 -15.00 -3.64
N ALA A 164 10.48 -15.31 -3.03
CA ALA A 164 9.19 -15.14 -3.66
C ALA A 164 8.77 -13.65 -3.63
N PRO A 165 8.11 -13.13 -4.69
CA PRO A 165 7.66 -11.74 -4.73
C PRO A 165 6.84 -11.30 -3.52
N ILE A 166 6.01 -12.19 -2.95
CA ILE A 166 5.19 -11.89 -1.78
C ILE A 166 6.04 -11.57 -0.53
N GLU A 167 7.24 -12.14 -0.43
CA GLU A 167 8.13 -11.92 0.70
C GLU A 167 8.71 -10.50 0.70
N TYR A 168 8.95 -9.92 -0.49
CA TYR A 168 9.31 -8.51 -0.62
C TYR A 168 8.17 -7.58 -0.15
N LEU A 169 6.91 -7.95 -0.45
CA LEU A 169 5.75 -7.17 -0.01
C LEU A 169 5.48 -7.32 1.49
N ALA A 170 5.84 -8.44 2.08
CA ALA A 170 5.72 -8.67 3.52
C ALA A 170 6.85 -8.02 4.33
N ALA A 171 7.93 -7.60 3.65
CA ALA A 171 9.09 -6.98 4.27
C ALA A 171 8.98 -5.44 4.42
N VAL A 172 7.90 -4.81 3.94
CA VAL A 172 7.71 -3.34 3.92
C VAL A 172 6.60 -2.81 4.79
#